data_8b0ab4829b404785b8807f3292e89562
#
_entry.id   8b0ab4829b404785b8807f3292e89562
#
_cell.length_a   1.000
_cell.length_b   1.000
_cell.length_c   1.000
_cell.angle_alpha   90.00
_cell.angle_beta   90.00
_cell.angle_gamma   90.00
#
_symmetry.space_group_name_H-M   'P 1'
#
loop_
_entity.id
_entity.type
_entity.pdbx_description
1 polymer ?
#
loop_
_entity_poly.entity_id
_entity_poly.type
_entity_poly.pdbx_seq_one_letter_code
_entity_poly.pdbx_strand_id
1 'polypeptide(L)'
;MQKMKLGMAVALAACMLSGCGKEQNTNIEQGMQLLEQMDYNGAIESFEAAIVYNEDEQLLYRGEGLAYMGLGDYEQASECFLNSISYAGGNVTNLEFDTNYYLASAYYKLGKYEDAQNIYSAIIGLRDKDTDAYYLRACTLLKEGNYESALADFEKAFSLAADNLELVTAAYEEMQAAGFAEEGKTYIQNFMDQQDKKLTDSQKGILYYYLEDYANARIYLDGALNGTDAKVSLMLGQTYEKLGDMNYAAVVYQTYLDANAPDAAIYSSLGNCYMKQEKYEDALAAYEAGIEIGDSACLQSLKFNQIVANEYLGNFDKAKSLITDYLSVYSEDTKAQREAQFLQTR
;
A
#
# COMPACT_ATOMS: atom_id res chain seq x y z
N MET A 1 1.72 -7.87 -3.27
CA MET A 1 1.49 -7.15 -2.01
C MET A 1 0.69 -5.90 -2.34
N GLN A 2 -0.64 -6.06 -2.45
CA GLN A 2 -1.49 -4.93 -2.15
C GLN A 2 -1.26 -4.69 -0.68
N LYS A 3 -0.38 -3.75 -0.34
CA LYS A 3 -0.54 -3.03 0.90
C LYS A 3 -2.01 -2.67 0.87
N MET A 4 -2.82 -3.14 1.89
CA MET A 4 -3.86 -2.25 2.29
C MET A 4 -3.15 -0.92 2.09
N LYS A 5 -3.49 -0.25 1.02
CA LYS A 5 -3.30 1.16 1.02
C LYS A 5 -4.05 1.44 2.31
N LEU A 6 -3.31 1.41 3.46
CA LEU A 6 -3.43 2.61 4.19
C LEU A 6 -3.24 3.57 3.04
N GLY A 7 -4.27 3.56 2.22
CA GLY A 7 -4.57 4.61 1.33
C GLY A 7 -4.66 5.65 2.35
N MET A 8 -3.51 6.26 2.59
CA MET A 8 -3.57 7.67 2.71
C MET A 8 -4.31 8.13 1.45
N ALA A 9 -5.59 7.73 1.31
CA ALA A 9 -6.61 8.67 1.05
C ALA A 9 -6.40 9.60 2.23
N VAL A 10 -5.48 10.55 2.07
CA VAL A 10 -5.60 11.84 2.69
C VAL A 10 -7.00 12.29 2.22
N ALA A 11 -8.02 11.73 2.88
CA ALA A 11 -9.31 12.36 2.96
C ALA A 11 -9.03 13.57 3.83
N LEU A 12 -8.32 14.53 3.24
CA LEU A 12 -8.32 15.91 3.68
C LEU A 12 -9.78 16.30 3.65
N ALA A 13 -10.48 16.02 4.76
CA ALA A 13 -11.61 16.83 5.11
C ALA A 13 -11.03 18.24 5.18
N ALA A 14 -11.15 18.98 4.07
CA ALA A 14 -11.08 20.41 4.08
C ALA A 14 -12.21 20.86 5.01
N CYS A 15 -11.94 20.85 6.31
CA CYS A 15 -12.71 21.58 7.28
C CYS A 15 -12.51 23.05 6.91
N MET A 16 -13.40 23.57 6.07
CA MET A 16 -13.57 25.00 5.91
C MET A 16 -13.90 25.57 7.28
N LEU A 17 -12.86 25.97 8.01
CA LEU A 17 -12.96 26.78 9.22
C LEU A 17 -13.24 28.21 8.79
N SER A 18 -14.47 28.48 8.39
CA SER A 18 -15.03 29.84 8.41
C SER A 18 -15.44 30.17 9.84
N GLY A 19 -14.53 30.75 10.61
CA GLY A 19 -14.78 31.21 11.97
C GLY A 19 -13.82 32.32 12.33
N CYS A 20 -14.35 33.51 12.59
CA CYS A 20 -13.69 34.76 12.96
C CYS A 20 -12.45 34.65 13.86
N GLY A 21 -11.35 35.25 13.42
CA GLY A 21 -10.33 35.83 14.36
C GLY A 21 -9.15 34.93 14.69
N LYS A 22 -8.76 33.96 13.84
CA LYS A 22 -7.45 33.28 13.92
C LYS A 22 -6.53 33.77 12.81
N GLU A 23 -5.26 33.96 13.16
CA GLU A 23 -4.18 34.14 12.21
C GLU A 23 -4.30 33.08 11.12
N GLN A 24 -4.11 33.51 9.89
CA GLN A 24 -4.37 32.70 8.70
C GLN A 24 -3.21 31.70 8.60
N ASN A 25 -3.47 30.39 8.73
CA ASN A 25 -2.49 29.30 8.58
C ASN A 25 -2.12 29.11 7.09
N THR A 26 -1.62 30.19 6.45
CA THR A 26 -1.40 30.22 5.01
C THR A 26 -0.30 29.28 4.56
N ASN A 27 0.79 29.17 5.35
CA ASN A 27 1.90 28.28 5.01
C ASN A 27 1.53 26.82 5.28
N ILE A 28 0.75 26.55 6.34
CA ILE A 28 0.23 25.20 6.62
C ILE A 28 -0.70 24.76 5.46
N GLU A 29 -1.62 25.62 5.02
CA GLU A 29 -2.53 25.32 3.90
C GLU A 29 -1.74 25.06 2.61
N GLN A 30 -0.70 25.84 2.33
CA GLN A 30 0.20 25.62 1.19
C GLN A 30 0.96 24.30 1.32
N GLY A 31 1.52 24.01 2.48
CA GLY A 31 2.22 22.73 2.73
C GLY A 31 1.30 21.53 2.52
N MET A 32 0.04 21.60 2.98
CA MET A 32 -0.97 20.56 2.75
C MET A 32 -1.30 20.38 1.27
N GLN A 33 -1.39 21.46 0.48
CA GLN A 33 -1.60 21.36 -0.97
C GLN A 33 -0.40 20.71 -1.68
N LEU A 34 0.83 20.98 -1.23
CA LEU A 34 2.03 20.36 -1.78
C LEU A 34 2.10 18.87 -1.42
N LEU A 35 1.64 18.47 -0.24
CA LEU A 35 1.47 17.06 0.12
C LEU A 35 0.51 16.33 -0.83
N GLU A 36 -0.61 16.97 -1.21
CA GLU A 36 -1.55 16.40 -2.20
C GLU A 36 -0.91 16.20 -3.58
N GLN A 37 0.05 17.06 -3.92
CA GLN A 37 0.83 16.99 -5.16
C GLN A 37 2.04 16.07 -5.04
N MET A 38 2.26 15.43 -3.88
CA MET A 38 3.43 14.61 -3.56
C MET A 38 4.76 15.39 -3.62
N ASP A 39 4.72 16.72 -3.56
CA ASP A 39 5.90 17.57 -3.40
C ASP A 39 6.26 17.68 -1.93
N TYR A 40 6.85 16.61 -1.41
CA TYR A 40 7.17 16.50 0.01
C TYR A 40 8.22 17.50 0.47
N ASN A 41 9.22 17.81 -0.37
CA ASN A 41 10.25 18.80 -0.01
C ASN A 41 9.65 20.21 0.02
N GLY A 42 8.87 20.60 -0.97
CA GLY A 42 8.17 21.87 -0.96
C GLY A 42 7.18 21.99 0.20
N ALA A 43 6.54 20.87 0.59
CA ALA A 43 5.67 20.84 1.77
C ALA A 43 6.44 21.13 3.06
N ILE A 44 7.62 20.51 3.26
CA ILE A 44 8.49 20.76 4.42
C ILE A 44 8.89 22.24 4.48
N GLU A 45 9.37 22.82 3.37
CA GLU A 45 9.72 24.24 3.33
C GLU A 45 8.55 25.15 3.73
N SER A 46 7.34 24.80 3.32
CA SER A 46 6.13 25.56 3.71
C SER A 46 5.79 25.39 5.20
N PHE A 47 5.94 24.20 5.77
CA PHE A 47 5.73 23.97 7.19
C PHE A 47 6.82 24.65 8.05
N GLU A 48 8.08 24.65 7.61
CA GLU A 48 9.14 25.42 8.28
C GLU A 48 8.85 26.92 8.26
N ALA A 49 8.31 27.46 7.17
CA ALA A 49 7.88 28.86 7.11
C ALA A 49 6.75 29.14 8.11
N ALA A 50 5.82 28.19 8.32
CA ALA A 50 4.74 28.34 9.29
C ALA A 50 5.25 28.61 10.73
N ILE A 51 6.40 28.05 11.10
CA ILE A 51 7.06 28.32 12.40
C ILE A 51 7.40 29.80 12.53
N VAL A 52 7.97 30.40 11.48
CA VAL A 52 8.38 31.81 11.49
C VAL A 52 7.19 32.75 11.64
N TYR A 53 6.04 32.36 11.13
CA TYR A 53 4.81 33.14 11.19
C TYR A 53 3.91 32.80 12.39
N ASN A 54 4.38 31.94 13.33
CA ASN A 54 3.67 31.46 14.51
C ASN A 54 2.26 30.90 14.16
N GLU A 55 2.19 30.12 13.09
CA GLU A 55 0.98 29.38 12.74
C GLU A 55 0.73 28.24 13.74
N ASP A 56 -0.34 27.46 13.57
CA ASP A 56 -0.73 26.40 14.51
C ASP A 56 0.34 25.28 14.58
N GLU A 57 1.11 25.22 15.66
CA GLU A 57 2.22 24.27 15.84
C GLU A 57 1.76 22.81 15.77
N GLN A 58 0.57 22.50 16.28
CA GLN A 58 0.06 21.13 16.22
C GLN A 58 -0.16 20.69 14.78
N LEU A 59 -0.77 21.55 13.96
CA LEU A 59 -1.06 21.25 12.56
C LEU A 59 0.20 21.24 11.70
N LEU A 60 1.12 22.19 11.92
CA LEU A 60 2.36 22.23 11.15
C LEU A 60 3.22 20.99 11.38
N TYR A 61 3.48 20.60 12.64
CA TYR A 61 4.29 19.40 12.91
C TYR A 61 3.62 18.11 12.42
N ARG A 62 2.30 18.03 12.47
CA ARG A 62 1.58 16.92 11.84
C ARG A 62 1.80 16.88 10.33
N GLY A 63 1.70 18.03 9.66
CA GLY A 63 1.91 18.16 8.22
C GLY A 63 3.35 17.79 7.83
N GLU A 64 4.33 18.31 8.56
CA GLU A 64 5.75 17.99 8.37
C GLU A 64 6.03 16.49 8.57
N GLY A 65 5.46 15.88 9.61
CA GLY A 65 5.53 14.44 9.81
C GLY A 65 4.94 13.63 8.63
N LEU A 66 3.84 14.08 8.03
CA LEU A 66 3.28 13.46 6.83
C LEU A 66 4.21 13.59 5.61
N ALA A 67 4.90 14.72 5.46
CA ALA A 67 5.87 14.92 4.39
C ALA A 67 7.07 13.96 4.55
N TYR A 68 7.61 13.83 5.76
CA TYR A 68 8.67 12.87 6.04
C TYR A 68 8.24 11.41 5.87
N MET A 69 6.98 11.07 6.21
CA MET A 69 6.42 9.76 5.87
C MET A 69 6.43 9.50 4.36
N GLY A 70 6.10 10.52 3.56
CA GLY A 70 6.14 10.46 2.10
C GLY A 70 7.55 10.27 1.53
N LEU A 71 8.55 10.88 2.15
CA LEU A 71 9.97 10.71 1.81
C LEU A 71 10.56 9.38 2.30
N GLY A 72 9.87 8.68 3.20
CA GLY A 72 10.37 7.46 3.84
C GLY A 72 11.33 7.72 5.00
N ASP A 73 11.48 8.96 5.45
CA ASP A 73 12.24 9.33 6.63
C ASP A 73 11.38 9.19 7.90
N TYR A 74 11.26 7.95 8.35
CA TYR A 74 10.37 7.59 9.45
C TYR A 74 10.89 8.07 10.82
N GLU A 75 12.19 8.29 10.95
CA GLU A 75 12.78 8.91 12.14
C GLU A 75 12.26 10.34 12.30
N GLN A 76 12.46 11.19 11.28
CA GLN A 76 11.98 12.57 11.32
C GLN A 76 10.45 12.63 11.43
N ALA A 77 9.73 11.76 10.70
CA ALA A 77 8.29 11.67 10.81
C ALA A 77 7.82 11.42 12.24
N SER A 78 8.47 10.47 12.95
CA SER A 78 8.11 10.15 14.34
C SER A 78 8.37 11.32 15.29
N GLU A 79 9.48 12.05 15.12
CA GLU A 79 9.78 13.26 15.90
C GLU A 79 8.75 14.37 15.68
N CYS A 80 8.37 14.61 14.44
CA CYS A 80 7.34 15.59 14.10
C CYS A 80 5.97 15.23 14.70
N PHE A 81 5.56 13.96 14.64
CA PHE A 81 4.30 13.55 15.24
C PHE A 81 4.31 13.65 16.78
N LEU A 82 5.44 13.34 17.43
CA LEU A 82 5.58 13.55 18.86
C LEU A 82 5.47 15.05 19.22
N ASN A 83 6.09 15.92 18.42
CA ASN A 83 5.96 17.37 18.59
C ASN A 83 4.50 17.80 18.45
N SER A 84 3.82 17.38 17.37
CA SER A 84 2.38 17.66 17.16
C SER A 84 1.55 17.27 18.40
N ILE A 85 1.74 16.05 18.92
CA ILE A 85 1.02 15.56 20.10
C ILE A 85 1.33 16.41 21.34
N SER A 86 2.57 16.89 21.50
CA SER A 86 2.96 17.73 22.63
C SER A 86 2.21 19.07 22.66
N TYR A 87 1.88 19.62 21.49
CA TYR A 87 1.11 20.87 21.36
C TYR A 87 -0.41 20.68 21.52
N ALA A 88 -0.90 19.46 21.56
CA ALA A 88 -2.33 19.17 21.80
C ALA A 88 -2.82 19.57 23.20
N GLY A 89 -1.91 19.83 24.14
CA GLY A 89 -2.25 20.26 25.49
C GLY A 89 -3.03 19.22 26.31
N GLY A 90 -2.92 17.94 25.95
CA GLY A 90 -3.61 16.82 26.62
C GLY A 90 -5.07 16.63 26.21
N ASN A 91 -5.54 17.35 25.20
CA ASN A 91 -6.85 17.11 24.60
C ASN A 91 -6.82 15.81 23.80
N VAL A 92 -7.95 15.08 23.80
CA VAL A 92 -8.09 13.84 23.02
C VAL A 92 -9.19 14.08 21.97
N THR A 93 -8.79 14.58 20.81
CA THR A 93 -9.67 14.82 19.66
C THR A 93 -9.38 13.81 18.54
N ASN A 94 -10.12 13.90 17.42
CA ASN A 94 -9.83 13.07 16.26
C ASN A 94 -8.44 13.35 15.68
N LEU A 95 -7.96 14.59 15.78
CA LEU A 95 -6.64 14.96 15.28
C LEU A 95 -5.52 14.20 16.03
N GLU A 96 -5.63 14.08 17.38
CA GLU A 96 -4.67 13.32 18.18
C GLU A 96 -4.76 11.82 17.85
N PHE A 97 -5.94 11.26 17.64
CA PHE A 97 -6.06 9.87 17.22
C PHE A 97 -5.37 9.64 15.88
N ASP A 98 -5.65 10.49 14.87
CA ASP A 98 -4.99 10.40 13.55
C ASP A 98 -3.46 10.53 13.68
N THR A 99 -2.97 11.50 14.46
CA THR A 99 -1.54 11.72 14.65
C THR A 99 -0.88 10.51 15.32
N ASN A 100 -1.55 9.89 16.29
CA ASN A 100 -1.07 8.67 16.94
C ASN A 100 -1.05 7.47 15.97
N TYR A 101 -2.01 7.35 15.06
CA TYR A 101 -1.96 6.33 14.01
C TYR A 101 -0.76 6.51 13.08
N TYR A 102 -0.44 7.75 12.68
CA TYR A 102 0.75 8.02 11.86
C TYR A 102 2.04 7.76 12.64
N LEU A 103 2.11 8.14 13.91
CA LEU A 103 3.25 7.86 14.78
C LEU A 103 3.47 6.35 14.92
N ALA A 104 2.41 5.58 15.19
CA ALA A 104 2.51 4.12 15.27
C ALA A 104 2.94 3.50 13.94
N SER A 105 2.46 4.05 12.81
CA SER A 105 2.90 3.63 11.49
C SER A 105 4.38 3.92 11.24
N ALA A 106 4.89 5.09 11.68
CA ALA A 106 6.31 5.43 11.59
C ALA A 106 7.15 4.46 12.44
N TYR A 107 6.74 4.18 13.69
CA TYR A 107 7.41 3.19 14.53
C TYR A 107 7.40 1.78 13.94
N TYR A 108 6.29 1.36 13.35
CA TYR A 108 6.22 0.07 12.64
C TYR A 108 7.24 0.00 11.49
N LYS A 109 7.38 1.09 10.72
CA LYS A 109 8.34 1.19 9.63
C LYS A 109 9.80 1.17 10.10
N LEU A 110 10.06 1.72 11.29
CA LEU A 110 11.36 1.69 11.96
C LEU A 110 11.67 0.35 12.63
N GLY A 111 10.74 -0.61 12.64
CA GLY A 111 10.88 -1.85 13.38
C GLY A 111 10.73 -1.71 14.91
N LYS A 112 10.28 -0.54 15.38
CA LYS A 112 9.97 -0.27 16.79
C LYS A 112 8.57 -0.80 17.13
N TYR A 113 8.41 -2.12 17.03
CA TYR A 113 7.10 -2.75 17.11
C TYR A 113 6.43 -2.60 18.48
N GLU A 114 7.19 -2.68 19.57
CA GLU A 114 6.67 -2.46 20.92
C GLU A 114 6.08 -1.07 21.10
N ASP A 115 6.75 -0.03 20.59
CA ASP A 115 6.24 1.35 20.65
C ASP A 115 4.93 1.49 19.84
N ALA A 116 4.87 0.91 18.65
CA ALA A 116 3.65 0.91 17.84
C ALA A 116 2.48 0.19 18.54
N GLN A 117 2.73 -0.97 19.16
CA GLN A 117 1.72 -1.73 19.92
C GLN A 117 1.20 -0.93 21.12
N ASN A 118 2.08 -0.23 21.82
CA ASN A 118 1.70 0.60 22.97
C ASN A 118 0.71 1.70 22.56
N ILE A 119 0.95 2.33 21.40
CA ILE A 119 0.03 3.33 20.85
C ILE A 119 -1.32 2.70 20.47
N TYR A 120 -1.33 1.61 19.72
CA TYR A 120 -2.58 0.94 19.34
C TYR A 120 -3.34 0.46 20.59
N SER A 121 -2.64 -0.02 21.61
CA SER A 121 -3.25 -0.43 22.88
C SER A 121 -3.88 0.74 23.63
N ALA A 122 -3.26 1.92 23.61
CA ALA A 122 -3.83 3.14 24.16
C ALA A 122 -5.08 3.58 23.38
N ILE A 123 -5.04 3.52 22.04
CA ILE A 123 -6.21 3.81 21.18
C ILE A 123 -7.35 2.86 21.53
N ILE A 124 -7.12 1.56 21.60
CA ILE A 124 -8.12 0.54 21.96
C ILE A 124 -8.68 0.80 23.35
N GLY A 125 -7.85 1.21 24.31
CA GLY A 125 -8.28 1.56 25.66
C GLY A 125 -9.27 2.73 25.72
N LEU A 126 -9.17 3.66 24.76
CA LEU A 126 -10.08 4.82 24.64
C LEU A 126 -11.24 4.56 23.67
N ARG A 127 -11.05 3.69 22.70
CA ARG A 127 -11.99 3.33 21.62
C ARG A 127 -12.04 1.81 21.46
N ASP A 128 -12.75 1.13 22.32
CA ASP A 128 -12.82 -0.34 22.39
C ASP A 128 -13.45 -1.03 21.16
N LYS A 129 -14.01 -0.23 20.24
CA LYS A 129 -14.60 -0.67 18.96
C LYS A 129 -13.83 -0.17 17.74
N ASP A 130 -12.61 0.28 17.93
CA ASP A 130 -11.77 0.75 16.83
C ASP A 130 -11.17 -0.44 16.07
N THR A 131 -11.79 -0.79 14.96
CA THR A 131 -11.42 -1.94 14.12
C THR A 131 -9.99 -1.82 13.59
N ASP A 132 -9.59 -0.61 13.18
CA ASP A 132 -8.29 -0.38 12.58
C ASP A 132 -7.17 -0.53 13.62
N ALA A 133 -7.40 -0.10 14.86
CA ALA A 133 -6.43 -0.27 15.94
C ALA A 133 -6.18 -1.75 16.27
N TYR A 134 -7.23 -2.58 16.32
CA TYR A 134 -7.06 -4.02 16.49
C TYR A 134 -6.32 -4.64 15.31
N TYR A 135 -6.72 -4.33 14.07
CA TYR A 135 -6.06 -4.86 12.87
C TYR A 135 -4.56 -4.49 12.81
N LEU A 136 -4.22 -3.21 13.03
CA LEU A 136 -2.85 -2.73 12.95
C LEU A 136 -1.99 -3.28 14.10
N ARG A 137 -2.57 -3.45 15.30
CA ARG A 137 -1.88 -4.12 16.40
C ARG A 137 -1.62 -5.59 16.07
N ALA A 138 -2.58 -6.30 15.48
CA ALA A 138 -2.40 -7.67 15.02
C ALA A 138 -1.25 -7.79 14.00
N CYS A 139 -1.22 -6.90 12.99
CA CYS A 139 -0.11 -6.85 12.03
C CYS A 139 1.25 -6.62 12.71
N THR A 140 1.28 -5.76 13.73
CA THR A 140 2.50 -5.48 14.48
C THR A 140 2.94 -6.70 15.31
N LEU A 141 1.99 -7.36 15.97
CA LEU A 141 2.22 -8.60 16.73
C LEU A 141 2.74 -9.75 15.85
N LEU A 142 2.24 -9.86 14.61
CA LEU A 142 2.79 -10.83 13.64
C LEU A 142 4.27 -10.59 13.34
N LYS A 143 4.68 -9.33 13.21
CA LYS A 143 6.10 -8.97 12.96
C LYS A 143 7.00 -9.34 14.13
N GLU A 144 6.49 -9.31 15.34
CA GLU A 144 7.21 -9.75 16.54
C GLU A 144 7.18 -11.27 16.76
N GLY A 145 6.40 -12.01 15.97
CA GLY A 145 6.20 -13.43 16.14
C GLY A 145 5.23 -13.80 17.26
N ASN A 146 4.45 -12.83 17.77
CA ASN A 146 3.42 -13.08 18.78
C ASN A 146 2.09 -13.44 18.12
N TYR A 147 2.07 -14.64 17.57
CA TYR A 147 0.99 -15.13 16.73
C TYR A 147 -0.36 -15.24 17.46
N GLU A 148 -0.37 -15.82 18.69
CA GLU A 148 -1.62 -16.02 19.45
C GLU A 148 -2.34 -14.68 19.73
N SER A 149 -1.57 -13.67 20.14
CA SER A 149 -2.13 -12.34 20.38
C SER A 149 -2.60 -11.66 19.09
N ALA A 150 -1.88 -11.87 17.98
CA ALA A 150 -2.27 -11.34 16.68
C ALA A 150 -3.62 -11.93 16.22
N LEU A 151 -3.81 -13.25 16.39
CA LEU A 151 -5.09 -13.89 16.06
C LEU A 151 -6.24 -13.32 16.87
N ALA A 152 -6.06 -13.15 18.18
CA ALA A 152 -7.10 -12.57 19.05
C ALA A 152 -7.52 -11.17 18.59
N ASP A 153 -6.57 -10.37 18.16
CA ASP A 153 -6.83 -9.03 17.63
C ASP A 153 -7.51 -9.07 16.24
N PHE A 154 -7.11 -9.96 15.33
CA PHE A 154 -7.82 -10.16 14.07
C PHE A 154 -9.26 -10.62 14.30
N GLU A 155 -9.49 -11.59 15.17
CA GLU A 155 -10.84 -12.06 15.52
C GLU A 155 -11.70 -10.90 16.06
N LYS A 156 -11.11 -10.06 16.89
CA LYS A 156 -11.81 -8.89 17.42
C LYS A 156 -12.13 -7.89 16.30
N ALA A 157 -11.20 -7.58 15.40
CA ALA A 157 -11.44 -6.72 14.26
C ALA A 157 -12.54 -7.27 13.35
N PHE A 158 -12.53 -8.58 13.03
CA PHE A 158 -13.57 -9.24 12.24
C PHE A 158 -14.94 -9.21 12.94
N SER A 159 -14.98 -9.36 14.27
CA SER A 159 -16.23 -9.27 15.02
C SER A 159 -16.86 -7.86 14.99
N LEU A 160 -16.02 -6.81 14.86
CA LEU A 160 -16.47 -5.42 14.79
C LEU A 160 -16.91 -5.01 13.38
N ALA A 161 -16.35 -5.64 12.35
CA ALA A 161 -16.61 -5.35 10.94
C ALA A 161 -16.84 -6.65 10.15
N ALA A 162 -17.86 -7.41 10.54
CA ALA A 162 -18.11 -8.78 10.06
C ALA A 162 -18.44 -8.90 8.56
N ASP A 163 -18.75 -7.82 7.88
CA ASP A 163 -19.03 -7.76 6.43
C ASP A 163 -17.92 -7.06 5.62
N ASN A 164 -16.79 -6.74 6.25
CA ASN A 164 -15.68 -6.06 5.60
C ASN A 164 -14.75 -7.07 4.90
N LEU A 165 -14.98 -7.27 3.61
CA LEU A 165 -14.16 -8.13 2.75
C LEU A 165 -12.69 -7.68 2.71
N GLU A 166 -12.45 -6.37 2.64
CA GLU A 166 -11.08 -5.83 2.52
C GLU A 166 -10.28 -6.13 3.78
N LEU A 167 -10.89 -6.02 4.95
CA LEU A 167 -10.25 -6.35 6.21
C LEU A 167 -9.81 -7.82 6.27
N VAL A 168 -10.70 -8.74 5.88
CA VAL A 168 -10.40 -10.18 5.92
C VAL A 168 -9.34 -10.57 4.91
N THR A 169 -9.41 -10.02 3.70
CA THR A 169 -8.38 -10.29 2.67
C THR A 169 -7.03 -9.68 3.01
N ALA A 170 -6.99 -8.47 3.58
CA ALA A 170 -5.76 -7.85 4.03
C ALA A 170 -5.12 -8.62 5.21
N ALA A 171 -5.93 -9.10 6.15
CA ALA A 171 -5.44 -9.94 7.24
C ALA A 171 -4.84 -11.26 6.70
N TYR A 172 -5.47 -11.88 5.71
CA TYR A 172 -4.92 -13.06 5.04
C TYR A 172 -3.55 -12.78 4.42
N GLU A 173 -3.40 -11.64 3.72
CA GLU A 173 -2.12 -11.27 3.09
C GLU A 173 -1.00 -11.10 4.13
N GLU A 174 -1.30 -10.45 5.26
CA GLU A 174 -0.33 -10.30 6.35
C GLU A 174 0.00 -11.64 7.02
N MET A 175 -0.99 -12.50 7.24
CA MET A 175 -0.79 -13.85 7.77
C MET A 175 0.02 -14.72 6.81
N GLN A 176 -0.26 -14.66 5.50
CA GLN A 176 0.51 -15.36 4.48
C GLN A 176 1.97 -14.90 4.46
N ALA A 177 2.20 -13.59 4.54
CA ALA A 177 3.55 -13.03 4.60
C ALA A 177 4.32 -13.45 5.85
N ALA A 178 3.62 -13.74 6.95
CA ALA A 178 4.17 -14.24 8.20
C ALA A 178 4.31 -15.78 8.24
N GLY A 179 3.88 -16.48 7.17
CA GLY A 179 3.97 -17.96 7.10
C GLY A 179 2.74 -18.72 7.61
N PHE A 180 1.62 -18.04 7.86
CA PHE A 180 0.36 -18.58 8.40
C PHE A 180 -0.78 -18.56 7.34
N ALA A 181 -0.45 -18.97 6.12
CA ALA A 181 -1.40 -18.93 5.01
C ALA A 181 -2.64 -19.82 5.23
N GLU A 182 -2.47 -21.01 5.81
CA GLU A 182 -3.58 -21.96 5.99
C GLU A 182 -4.59 -21.47 7.04
N GLU A 183 -4.08 -20.86 8.11
CA GLU A 183 -4.92 -20.23 9.12
C GLU A 183 -5.66 -19.04 8.53
N GLY A 184 -4.99 -18.23 7.71
CA GLY A 184 -5.60 -17.12 6.99
C GLY A 184 -6.71 -17.58 6.05
N LYS A 185 -6.53 -18.70 5.31
CA LYS A 185 -7.59 -19.30 4.48
C LYS A 185 -8.82 -19.70 5.30
N THR A 186 -8.63 -20.13 6.55
CA THR A 186 -9.76 -20.44 7.44
C THR A 186 -10.64 -19.22 7.69
N TYR A 187 -10.05 -18.03 7.87
CA TYR A 187 -10.82 -16.78 8.02
C TYR A 187 -11.53 -16.39 6.73
N ILE A 188 -10.88 -16.54 5.57
CA ILE A 188 -11.50 -16.32 4.25
C ILE A 188 -12.71 -17.26 4.07
N GLN A 189 -12.58 -18.55 4.38
CA GLN A 189 -13.67 -19.52 4.26
C GLN A 189 -14.84 -19.18 5.21
N ASN A 190 -14.53 -18.90 6.47
CA ASN A 190 -15.54 -18.51 7.45
C ASN A 190 -16.31 -17.25 7.03
N PHE A 191 -15.62 -16.25 6.51
CA PHE A 191 -16.25 -15.03 5.98
C PHE A 191 -17.19 -15.37 4.81
N MET A 192 -16.71 -16.18 3.87
CA MET A 192 -17.49 -16.61 2.71
C MET A 192 -18.75 -17.35 3.14
N ASP A 193 -18.66 -18.29 4.07
CA ASP A 193 -19.80 -19.06 4.57
C ASP A 193 -20.85 -18.19 5.28
N GLN A 194 -20.38 -17.20 6.06
CA GLN A 194 -21.26 -16.28 6.80
C GLN A 194 -21.95 -15.27 5.90
N GLN A 195 -21.30 -14.83 4.83
CA GLN A 195 -21.77 -13.75 3.97
C GLN A 195 -22.31 -14.22 2.61
N ASP A 196 -22.30 -15.53 2.28
CA ASP A 196 -22.55 -16.09 0.95
C ASP A 196 -23.72 -15.46 0.20
N LYS A 197 -24.85 -15.26 0.87
CA LYS A 197 -26.08 -14.71 0.27
C LYS A 197 -26.00 -13.22 -0.06
N LYS A 198 -25.01 -12.51 0.48
CA LYS A 198 -24.81 -11.06 0.28
C LYS A 198 -23.67 -10.77 -0.67
N LEU A 199 -22.79 -11.74 -0.91
CA LEU A 199 -21.62 -11.56 -1.75
C LEU A 199 -22.02 -11.44 -3.22
N THR A 200 -21.43 -10.45 -3.89
CA THR A 200 -21.47 -10.32 -5.35
C THR A 200 -20.57 -11.35 -6.00
N ASP A 201 -20.73 -11.56 -7.32
CA ASP A 201 -19.85 -12.47 -8.06
C ASP A 201 -18.39 -12.03 -8.02
N SER A 202 -18.11 -10.72 -8.11
CA SER A 202 -16.74 -10.22 -7.96
C SER A 202 -16.15 -10.56 -6.59
N GLN A 203 -16.91 -10.37 -5.52
CA GLN A 203 -16.47 -10.70 -4.16
C GLN A 203 -16.23 -12.20 -3.97
N LYS A 204 -17.13 -13.06 -4.49
CA LYS A 204 -16.95 -14.51 -4.48
C LYS A 204 -15.70 -14.92 -5.26
N GLY A 205 -15.50 -14.36 -6.44
CA GLY A 205 -14.32 -14.64 -7.24
C GLY A 205 -13.01 -14.26 -6.55
N ILE A 206 -12.98 -13.11 -5.88
CA ILE A 206 -11.83 -12.67 -5.07
C ILE A 206 -11.57 -13.66 -3.91
N LEU A 207 -12.60 -14.07 -3.19
CA LEU A 207 -12.45 -15.02 -2.08
C LEU A 207 -11.96 -16.39 -2.56
N TYR A 208 -12.51 -16.93 -3.66
CA TYR A 208 -12.03 -18.16 -4.26
C TYR A 208 -10.55 -18.06 -4.71
N TYR A 209 -10.11 -16.89 -5.21
CA TYR A 209 -8.72 -16.68 -5.53
C TYR A 209 -7.80 -16.84 -4.31
N TYR A 210 -8.17 -16.23 -3.16
CA TYR A 210 -7.42 -16.35 -1.91
C TYR A 210 -7.46 -17.77 -1.33
N LEU A 211 -8.53 -18.52 -1.57
CA LEU A 211 -8.63 -19.94 -1.23
C LEU A 211 -7.86 -20.86 -2.21
N GLU A 212 -7.22 -20.27 -3.25
CA GLU A 212 -6.52 -20.99 -4.31
C GLU A 212 -7.43 -21.92 -5.15
N ASP A 213 -8.74 -21.75 -5.06
CA ASP A 213 -9.71 -22.39 -5.95
C ASP A 213 -9.87 -21.55 -7.23
N TYR A 214 -8.83 -21.59 -8.07
CA TYR A 214 -8.75 -20.79 -9.28
C TYR A 214 -9.82 -21.15 -10.31
N ALA A 215 -10.35 -22.37 -10.25
CA ALA A 215 -11.43 -22.81 -11.14
C ALA A 215 -12.73 -22.03 -10.85
N ASN A 216 -13.13 -21.95 -9.58
CA ASN A 216 -14.27 -21.17 -9.16
C ASN A 216 -13.99 -19.65 -9.22
N ALA A 217 -12.78 -19.21 -8.84
CA ALA A 217 -12.37 -17.81 -8.98
C ALA A 217 -12.60 -17.32 -10.42
N ARG A 218 -12.17 -18.08 -11.43
CA ARG A 218 -12.38 -17.76 -12.84
C ARG A 218 -13.85 -17.61 -13.17
N ILE A 219 -14.70 -18.58 -12.78
CA ILE A 219 -16.13 -18.58 -13.13
C ILE A 219 -16.81 -17.30 -12.63
N TYR A 220 -16.55 -16.94 -11.37
CA TYR A 220 -17.17 -15.77 -10.76
C TYR A 220 -16.58 -14.44 -11.25
N LEU A 221 -15.24 -14.36 -11.47
CA LEU A 221 -14.60 -13.16 -11.98
C LEU A 221 -14.92 -12.91 -13.46
N ASP A 222 -14.99 -13.96 -14.30
CA ASP A 222 -15.46 -13.84 -15.69
C ASP A 222 -16.89 -13.29 -15.74
N GLY A 223 -17.76 -13.79 -14.85
CA GLY A 223 -19.15 -13.33 -14.76
C GLY A 223 -19.27 -11.88 -14.26
N ALA A 224 -18.32 -11.43 -13.44
CA ALA A 224 -18.28 -10.08 -12.89
C ALA A 224 -17.56 -9.08 -13.79
N LEU A 225 -16.83 -9.53 -14.80
CA LEU A 225 -16.02 -8.67 -15.67
C LEU A 225 -16.90 -7.70 -16.46
N ASN A 226 -16.77 -6.42 -16.15
CA ASN A 226 -17.47 -5.34 -16.87
C ASN A 226 -16.50 -4.42 -17.63
N GLY A 227 -15.20 -4.71 -17.56
CA GLY A 227 -14.13 -3.98 -18.24
C GLY A 227 -13.76 -2.62 -17.60
N THR A 228 -14.40 -2.23 -16.49
CA THR A 228 -14.14 -0.93 -15.83
C THR A 228 -13.56 -1.06 -14.42
N ASP A 229 -13.66 -2.25 -13.80
CA ASP A 229 -13.14 -2.52 -12.47
C ASP A 229 -11.71 -3.06 -12.55
N ALA A 230 -10.74 -2.23 -12.13
CA ALA A 230 -9.32 -2.59 -12.14
C ALA A 230 -9.04 -3.81 -11.27
N LYS A 231 -9.68 -3.91 -10.09
CA LYS A 231 -9.46 -5.02 -9.16
C LYS A 231 -9.96 -6.34 -9.73
N VAL A 232 -11.16 -6.35 -10.34
CA VAL A 232 -11.71 -7.55 -11.00
C VAL A 232 -10.83 -7.96 -12.17
N SER A 233 -10.41 -7.01 -13.01
CA SER A 233 -9.55 -7.28 -14.16
C SER A 233 -8.18 -7.83 -13.75
N LEU A 234 -7.58 -7.24 -12.72
CA LEU A 234 -6.30 -7.70 -12.17
C LEU A 234 -6.41 -9.12 -11.61
N MET A 235 -7.41 -9.36 -10.76
CA MET A 235 -7.63 -10.67 -10.13
C MET A 235 -7.98 -11.76 -11.14
N LEU A 236 -8.78 -11.43 -12.17
CA LEU A 236 -9.10 -12.37 -13.24
C LEU A 236 -7.86 -12.73 -14.05
N GLY A 237 -7.06 -11.75 -14.45
CA GLY A 237 -5.81 -12.00 -15.16
C GLY A 237 -4.87 -12.87 -14.35
N GLN A 238 -4.66 -12.55 -13.07
CA GLN A 238 -3.86 -13.35 -12.14
C GLN A 238 -4.43 -14.78 -11.97
N THR A 239 -5.76 -14.94 -11.98
CA THR A 239 -6.42 -16.26 -11.94
C THR A 239 -6.05 -17.08 -13.17
N TYR A 240 -6.09 -16.47 -14.37
CA TYR A 240 -5.66 -17.14 -15.60
C TYR A 240 -4.17 -17.49 -15.59
N GLU A 241 -3.32 -16.61 -15.02
CA GLU A 241 -1.89 -16.91 -14.82
C GLU A 241 -1.71 -18.16 -13.93
N LYS A 242 -2.46 -18.27 -12.83
CA LYS A 242 -2.43 -19.44 -11.94
C LYS A 242 -2.93 -20.72 -12.61
N LEU A 243 -3.87 -20.59 -13.51
CA LEU A 243 -4.36 -21.72 -14.35
C LEU A 243 -3.43 -22.05 -15.53
N GLY A 244 -2.36 -21.26 -15.73
CA GLY A 244 -1.37 -21.47 -16.80
C GLY A 244 -1.74 -20.85 -18.13
N ASP A 245 -2.83 -20.11 -18.24
CA ASP A 245 -3.26 -19.45 -19.47
C ASP A 245 -2.76 -17.98 -19.54
N MET A 246 -1.46 -17.85 -19.83
CA MET A 246 -0.80 -16.53 -19.95
C MET A 246 -1.35 -15.72 -21.14
N ASN A 247 -1.89 -16.38 -22.16
CA ASN A 247 -2.45 -15.68 -23.33
C ASN A 247 -3.73 -14.96 -22.95
N TYR A 248 -4.62 -15.65 -22.26
CA TYR A 248 -5.89 -15.04 -21.85
C TYR A 248 -5.68 -14.00 -20.74
N ALA A 249 -4.75 -14.24 -19.80
CA ALA A 249 -4.37 -13.25 -18.81
C ALA A 249 -3.92 -11.93 -19.46
N ALA A 250 -3.05 -12.00 -20.47
CA ALA A 250 -2.60 -10.81 -21.21
C ALA A 250 -3.76 -10.10 -21.92
N VAL A 251 -4.71 -10.85 -22.49
CA VAL A 251 -5.92 -10.27 -23.12
C VAL A 251 -6.78 -9.52 -22.09
N VAL A 252 -7.00 -10.08 -20.90
CA VAL A 252 -7.76 -9.42 -19.83
C VAL A 252 -7.11 -8.10 -19.43
N TYR A 253 -5.80 -8.10 -19.19
CA TYR A 253 -5.04 -6.92 -18.83
C TYR A 253 -5.07 -5.85 -19.93
N GLN A 254 -4.79 -6.24 -21.16
CA GLN A 254 -4.79 -5.32 -22.29
C GLN A 254 -6.17 -4.71 -22.53
N THR A 255 -7.24 -5.52 -22.45
CA THR A 255 -8.62 -5.03 -22.62
C THR A 255 -8.97 -3.96 -21.59
N TYR A 256 -8.52 -4.12 -20.34
CA TYR A 256 -8.71 -3.09 -19.32
C TYR A 256 -7.95 -1.80 -19.67
N LEU A 257 -6.67 -1.92 -20.02
CA LEU A 257 -5.80 -0.77 -20.32
C LEU A 257 -6.23 0.00 -21.56
N ASP A 258 -6.82 -0.68 -22.55
CA ASP A 258 -7.33 -0.05 -23.78
C ASP A 258 -8.59 0.81 -23.53
N ALA A 259 -9.34 0.49 -22.47
CA ALA A 259 -10.65 1.11 -22.22
C ALA A 259 -10.66 2.09 -21.04
N ASN A 260 -9.62 2.09 -20.20
CA ASN A 260 -9.62 2.80 -18.92
C ASN A 260 -8.34 3.64 -18.71
N ALA A 261 -8.31 4.37 -17.59
CA ALA A 261 -7.09 5.05 -17.15
C ALA A 261 -5.95 4.04 -16.92
N PRO A 262 -4.71 4.45 -17.17
CA PRO A 262 -3.53 3.61 -16.94
C PRO A 262 -3.44 3.14 -15.48
N ASP A 263 -3.07 1.86 -15.29
CA ASP A 263 -2.88 1.24 -13.97
C ASP A 263 -1.52 0.53 -13.92
N ALA A 264 -0.67 0.92 -12.98
CA ALA A 264 0.70 0.43 -12.87
C ALA A 264 0.78 -1.06 -12.51
N ALA A 265 -0.16 -1.56 -11.69
CA ALA A 265 -0.21 -2.96 -11.30
C ALA A 265 -0.62 -3.86 -12.47
N ILE A 266 -1.58 -3.39 -13.30
CA ILE A 266 -2.02 -4.10 -14.50
C ILE A 266 -0.91 -4.10 -15.55
N TYR A 267 -0.20 -2.99 -15.77
CA TYR A 267 0.97 -2.96 -16.66
C TYR A 267 2.07 -3.91 -16.18
N SER A 268 2.36 -3.95 -14.88
CA SER A 268 3.33 -4.87 -14.30
C SER A 268 2.96 -6.33 -14.59
N SER A 269 1.68 -6.68 -14.39
CA SER A 269 1.17 -8.03 -14.63
C SER A 269 1.19 -8.39 -16.12
N LEU A 270 0.80 -7.45 -16.99
CA LEU A 270 0.87 -7.62 -18.44
C LEU A 270 2.31 -7.87 -18.91
N GLY A 271 3.25 -7.07 -18.44
CA GLY A 271 4.68 -7.25 -18.74
C GLY A 271 5.18 -8.63 -18.28
N ASN A 272 4.78 -9.09 -17.10
CA ASN A 272 5.13 -10.42 -16.60
C ASN A 272 4.54 -11.54 -17.47
N CYS A 273 3.32 -11.38 -17.99
CA CYS A 273 2.74 -12.32 -18.94
C CYS A 273 3.55 -12.37 -20.25
N TYR A 274 3.96 -11.21 -20.76
CA TYR A 274 4.77 -11.14 -21.98
C TYR A 274 6.16 -11.74 -21.75
N MET A 275 6.81 -11.53 -20.62
CA MET A 275 8.07 -12.19 -20.27
C MET A 275 7.95 -13.72 -20.32
N LYS A 276 6.88 -14.28 -19.73
CA LYS A 276 6.60 -15.72 -19.76
C LYS A 276 6.28 -16.26 -21.15
N GLN A 277 5.81 -15.39 -22.05
CA GLN A 277 5.57 -15.70 -23.47
C GLN A 277 6.81 -15.46 -24.36
N GLU A 278 7.95 -15.07 -23.78
CA GLU A 278 9.18 -14.70 -24.47
C GLU A 278 9.04 -13.49 -25.43
N LYS A 279 8.00 -12.67 -25.21
CA LYS A 279 7.74 -11.42 -25.94
C LYS A 279 8.40 -10.24 -25.20
N TYR A 280 9.72 -10.21 -25.25
CA TYR A 280 10.52 -9.32 -24.41
C TYR A 280 10.37 -7.84 -24.76
N GLU A 281 10.15 -7.50 -26.04
CA GLU A 281 9.88 -6.12 -26.48
C GLU A 281 8.54 -5.63 -25.94
N ASP A 282 7.48 -6.46 -26.01
CA ASP A 282 6.17 -6.11 -25.50
C ASP A 282 6.21 -5.99 -23.96
N ALA A 283 6.97 -6.87 -23.30
CA ALA A 283 7.17 -6.80 -21.85
C ALA A 283 7.87 -5.51 -21.44
N LEU A 284 8.94 -5.11 -22.16
CA LEU A 284 9.66 -3.87 -21.91
C LEU A 284 8.74 -2.65 -22.06
N ALA A 285 7.95 -2.61 -23.13
CA ALA A 285 6.99 -1.53 -23.36
C ALA A 285 5.95 -1.42 -22.25
N ALA A 286 5.44 -2.55 -21.77
CA ALA A 286 4.48 -2.57 -20.66
C ALA A 286 5.11 -2.06 -19.34
N TYR A 287 6.34 -2.48 -19.03
CA TYR A 287 7.03 -1.99 -17.82
C TYR A 287 7.33 -0.50 -17.90
N GLU A 288 7.76 0.01 -19.07
CA GLU A 288 8.00 1.44 -19.27
C GLU A 288 6.73 2.27 -19.10
N ALA A 289 5.61 1.83 -19.68
CA ALA A 289 4.33 2.48 -19.49
C ALA A 289 3.88 2.50 -18.01
N GLY A 290 4.11 1.40 -17.28
CA GLY A 290 3.83 1.33 -15.85
C GLY A 290 4.72 2.26 -15.01
N ILE A 291 5.99 2.44 -15.39
CA ILE A 291 6.93 3.35 -14.72
C ILE A 291 6.49 4.82 -14.89
N GLU A 292 6.00 5.19 -16.08
CA GLU A 292 5.54 6.56 -16.36
C GLU A 292 4.38 7.01 -15.47
N ILE A 293 3.57 6.07 -14.95
CA ILE A 293 2.48 6.37 -14.01
C ILE A 293 3.02 6.89 -12.67
N GLY A 294 4.22 6.46 -12.26
CA GLY A 294 4.86 6.90 -11.03
C GLY A 294 4.25 6.34 -9.74
N ASP A 295 3.42 5.28 -9.81
CA ASP A 295 2.86 4.64 -8.60
C ASP A 295 3.97 4.02 -7.76
N SER A 296 4.26 4.60 -6.60
CA SER A 296 5.32 4.18 -5.69
C SER A 296 5.20 2.73 -5.23
N ALA A 297 4.00 2.16 -5.21
CA ALA A 297 3.75 0.77 -4.81
C ALA A 297 4.29 -0.24 -5.83
N CYS A 298 4.29 0.13 -7.12
CA CYS A 298 4.73 -0.72 -8.22
C CYS A 298 6.10 -0.35 -8.77
N LEU A 299 6.59 0.88 -8.51
CA LEU A 299 7.74 1.46 -9.17
C LEU A 299 9.02 0.64 -9.03
N GLN A 300 9.29 0.12 -7.83
CA GLN A 300 10.48 -0.71 -7.58
C GLN A 300 10.47 -1.98 -8.44
N SER A 301 9.37 -2.71 -8.44
CA SER A 301 9.25 -3.96 -9.22
C SER A 301 9.26 -3.71 -10.73
N LEU A 302 8.61 -2.65 -11.20
CA LEU A 302 8.58 -2.27 -12.61
C LEU A 302 9.99 -1.91 -13.11
N LYS A 303 10.75 -1.09 -12.38
CA LYS A 303 12.14 -0.74 -12.73
C LYS A 303 13.06 -1.96 -12.75
N PHE A 304 12.92 -2.86 -11.78
CA PHE A 304 13.71 -4.09 -11.78
C PHE A 304 13.36 -4.98 -12.98
N ASN A 305 12.07 -5.16 -13.28
CA ASN A 305 11.62 -5.95 -14.42
C ASN A 305 12.02 -5.32 -15.77
N GLN A 306 12.06 -3.99 -15.88
CA GLN A 306 12.61 -3.28 -17.05
C GLN A 306 14.08 -3.66 -17.30
N ILE A 307 14.89 -3.76 -16.24
CA ILE A 307 16.30 -4.18 -16.35
C ILE A 307 16.35 -5.61 -16.90
N VAL A 308 15.61 -6.53 -16.31
CA VAL A 308 15.57 -7.93 -16.73
C VAL A 308 15.08 -8.09 -18.19
N ALA A 309 14.07 -7.32 -18.60
CA ALA A 309 13.61 -7.34 -20.00
C ALA A 309 14.70 -6.89 -20.97
N ASN A 310 15.48 -5.83 -20.64
CA ASN A 310 16.62 -5.40 -21.44
C ASN A 310 17.72 -6.47 -21.53
N GLU A 311 17.95 -7.25 -20.47
CA GLU A 311 18.91 -8.35 -20.50
C GLU A 311 18.49 -9.46 -21.48
N TYR A 312 17.21 -9.87 -21.46
CA TYR A 312 16.67 -10.85 -22.40
C TYR A 312 16.72 -10.36 -23.86
N LEU A 313 16.63 -9.06 -24.09
CA LEU A 313 16.80 -8.42 -25.39
C LEU A 313 18.26 -8.28 -25.81
N GLY A 314 19.23 -8.60 -24.92
CA GLY A 314 20.65 -8.42 -25.18
C GLY A 314 21.12 -6.96 -25.07
N ASN A 315 20.30 -6.05 -24.56
CA ASN A 315 20.60 -4.62 -24.38
C ASN A 315 21.44 -4.40 -23.11
N PHE A 316 22.57 -5.09 -22.98
CA PHE A 316 23.36 -5.13 -21.73
C PHE A 316 23.87 -3.76 -21.28
N ASP A 317 24.25 -2.87 -22.20
CA ASP A 317 24.71 -1.52 -21.84
C ASP A 317 23.57 -0.69 -21.19
N LYS A 318 22.34 -0.84 -21.71
CA LYS A 318 21.16 -0.20 -21.12
C LYS A 318 20.83 -0.80 -19.76
N ALA A 319 20.87 -2.14 -19.64
CA ALA A 319 20.63 -2.82 -18.37
C ALA A 319 21.63 -2.39 -17.28
N LYS A 320 22.93 -2.23 -17.63
CA LYS A 320 23.97 -1.73 -16.71
C LYS A 320 23.70 -0.31 -16.22
N SER A 321 23.27 0.59 -17.12
CA SER A 321 22.90 1.94 -16.71
C SER A 321 21.70 1.90 -15.74
N LEU A 322 20.63 1.19 -16.11
CA LEU A 322 19.40 1.11 -15.32
C LEU A 322 19.64 0.47 -13.95
N ILE A 323 20.46 -0.59 -13.84
CA ILE A 323 20.74 -1.23 -12.54
C ILE A 323 21.55 -0.32 -11.62
N THR A 324 22.43 0.52 -12.18
CA THR A 324 23.20 1.50 -11.43
C THR A 324 22.27 2.56 -10.83
N ASP A 325 21.38 3.11 -11.68
CA ASP A 325 20.37 4.07 -11.23
C ASP A 325 19.41 3.46 -10.20
N TYR A 326 18.99 2.21 -10.42
CA TYR A 326 18.14 1.46 -9.48
C TYR A 326 18.80 1.31 -8.11
N LEU A 327 20.05 0.85 -8.05
CA LEU A 327 20.78 0.63 -6.80
C LEU A 327 21.16 1.94 -6.08
N SER A 328 21.17 3.07 -6.75
CA SER A 328 21.33 4.38 -6.10
C SER A 328 20.15 4.73 -5.19
N VAL A 329 18.96 4.18 -5.48
CA VAL A 329 17.71 4.39 -4.71
C VAL A 329 17.40 3.20 -3.81
N TYR A 330 17.62 1.97 -4.29
CA TYR A 330 17.28 0.71 -3.61
C TYR A 330 18.55 -0.08 -3.28
N SER A 331 19.48 0.53 -2.55
CA SER A 331 20.82 -0.01 -2.27
C SER A 331 20.81 -1.39 -1.59
N GLU A 332 19.78 -1.66 -0.77
CA GLU A 332 19.66 -2.89 0.01
C GLU A 332 19.01 -4.07 -0.76
N ASP A 333 18.60 -3.85 -2.02
CA ASP A 333 18.01 -4.92 -2.83
C ASP A 333 19.09 -5.95 -3.24
N THR A 334 19.17 -7.03 -2.46
CA THR A 334 20.18 -8.10 -2.68
C THR A 334 20.01 -8.82 -4.01
N LYS A 335 18.78 -8.85 -4.58
CA LYS A 335 18.51 -9.43 -5.90
C LYS A 335 19.12 -8.55 -6.98
N ALA A 336 18.91 -7.23 -6.89
CA ALA A 336 19.49 -6.26 -7.82
C ALA A 336 21.03 -6.20 -7.69
N GLN A 337 21.59 -6.32 -6.49
CA GLN A 337 23.03 -6.40 -6.30
C GLN A 337 23.66 -7.61 -7.03
N ARG A 338 23.01 -8.78 -6.98
CA ARG A 338 23.45 -9.98 -7.71
C ARG A 338 23.35 -9.78 -9.22
N GLU A 339 22.27 -9.16 -9.68
CA GLU A 339 22.06 -8.87 -11.10
C GLU A 339 23.11 -7.88 -11.63
N ALA A 340 23.45 -6.85 -10.84
CA ALA A 340 24.52 -5.92 -11.18
C ALA A 340 25.89 -6.63 -11.34
N GLN A 341 26.20 -7.61 -10.48
CA GLN A 341 27.41 -8.43 -10.60
C GLN A 341 27.40 -9.28 -11.89
N PHE A 342 26.26 -9.88 -12.22
CA PHE A 342 26.10 -10.62 -13.47
C PHE A 342 26.34 -9.72 -14.69
N LEU A 343 25.75 -8.53 -14.70
CA LEU A 343 25.90 -7.57 -15.81
C LEU A 343 27.34 -7.08 -16.00
N GLN A 344 28.17 -7.03 -14.95
CA GLN A 344 29.60 -6.68 -15.09
C GLN A 344 30.38 -7.67 -15.95
N THR A 345 29.89 -8.88 -16.14
CA THR A 345 30.54 -9.93 -16.92
C THR A 345 30.10 -9.98 -18.38
N ARG A 346 29.23 -9.09 -18.82
CA ARG A 346 28.59 -9.07 -20.16
C ARG A 346 29.10 -7.93 -21.04
#